data_bfe6cdef43a12e4ffb76b828e0e28b5f
#
_entry.id   bfe6cdef43a12e4ffb76b828e0e28b5f
#
_cell.length_a   1.000
_cell.length_b   1.000
_cell.length_c   1.000
_cell.angle_alpha   90.00
_cell.angle_beta   90.00
_cell.angle_gamma   90.00
#
_symmetry.space_group_name_H-M   'P 1'
#
loop_
_entity.id
_entity.type
_entity.pdbx_description
1 polymer ?
#
loop_
_entity_poly.entity_id
_entity_poly.type
_entity_poly.pdbx_seq_one_letter_code
_entity_poly.pdbx_strand_id
1 'polypeptide(L)'
;MTFKETRAQFRAKKVSAKELVQNSFKNINKHEELNIFISKFEEDAMDHAEHIDNNFNFFKDLPLGGIPIAHKDIFCTKGKKTTCASKMLESFVPPYDSTVTRNCYEAGSI
;
A
#
# COMPACT_ATOMS: atom_id res chain seq x y z
N MET A 1 6.26 -2.69 15.61
CA MET A 1 6.38 -4.02 14.96
C MET A 1 7.28 -3.86 13.74
N THR A 2 8.29 -4.69 13.62
CA THR A 2 9.21 -4.66 12.48
C THR A 2 8.58 -5.31 11.25
N PHE A 3 9.16 -5.05 10.07
CA PHE A 3 8.76 -5.71 8.82
C PHE A 3 8.78 -7.25 8.94
N LYS A 4 9.83 -7.79 9.54
CA LYS A 4 9.96 -9.25 9.73
C LYS A 4 8.82 -9.82 10.59
N GLU A 5 8.50 -9.14 11.68
CA GLU A 5 7.41 -9.54 12.59
C GLU A 5 6.06 -9.45 11.91
N THR A 6 5.78 -8.36 11.21
CA THR A 6 4.52 -8.19 10.47
C THR A 6 4.33 -9.28 9.44
N ARG A 7 5.38 -9.56 8.64
CA ARG A 7 5.35 -10.62 7.64
C ARG A 7 5.15 -12.01 8.27
N ALA A 8 5.84 -12.28 9.38
CA ALA A 8 5.68 -13.55 10.09
C ALA A 8 4.25 -13.72 10.63
N GLN A 9 3.65 -12.69 11.17
CA GLN A 9 2.28 -12.72 11.66
C GLN A 9 1.27 -12.91 10.52
N PHE A 10 1.44 -12.25 9.39
CA PHE A 10 0.60 -12.46 8.21
C PHE A 10 0.69 -13.91 7.71
N ARG A 11 1.90 -14.44 7.53
CA ARG A 11 2.12 -15.83 7.12
C ARG A 11 1.52 -16.87 8.07
N ALA A 12 1.54 -16.56 9.36
CA ALA A 12 0.94 -17.40 10.41
C ALA A 12 -0.58 -17.21 10.57
N LYS A 13 -1.21 -16.37 9.73
CA LYS A 13 -2.64 -15.98 9.83
C LYS A 13 -3.02 -15.37 11.18
N LYS A 14 -2.07 -14.77 11.89
CA LYS A 14 -2.33 -14.03 13.14
C LYS A 14 -2.87 -12.63 12.89
N VAL A 15 -2.63 -12.10 11.69
CA VAL A 15 -3.15 -10.81 11.23
C VAL A 15 -3.49 -10.95 9.75
N SER A 16 -4.59 -10.34 9.32
CA SER A 16 -4.97 -10.28 7.90
C SER A 16 -4.37 -9.06 7.22
N ALA A 17 -4.30 -9.07 5.89
CA ALA A 17 -3.91 -7.90 5.10
C ALA A 17 -4.84 -6.72 5.37
N LYS A 18 -6.14 -6.98 5.50
CA LYS A 18 -7.16 -5.98 5.84
C LYS A 18 -6.90 -5.31 7.18
N GLU A 19 -6.56 -6.08 8.22
CA GLU A 19 -6.19 -5.53 9.53
C GLU A 19 -4.92 -4.69 9.47
N LEU A 20 -3.93 -5.08 8.67
CA LEU A 20 -2.70 -4.31 8.48
C LEU A 20 -2.97 -2.95 7.83
N VAL A 21 -3.83 -2.91 6.81
CA VAL A 21 -4.25 -1.65 6.17
C VAL A 21 -5.03 -0.78 7.15
N GLN A 22 -6.01 -1.34 7.87
CA GLN A 22 -6.79 -0.61 8.87
C GLN A 22 -5.89 0.02 9.96
N ASN A 23 -4.93 -0.74 10.47
CA ASN A 23 -3.98 -0.23 11.48
C ASN A 23 -3.09 0.88 10.91
N SER A 24 -2.66 0.76 9.65
CA SER A 24 -1.88 1.80 8.97
C SER A 24 -2.68 3.10 8.85
N PHE A 25 -3.92 3.04 8.36
CA PHE A 25 -4.78 4.23 8.24
C PHE A 25 -5.18 4.82 9.59
N LYS A 26 -5.40 3.99 10.60
CA LYS A 26 -5.62 4.48 11.96
C LYS A 26 -4.44 5.31 12.47
N ASN A 27 -3.22 4.87 12.22
CA ASN A 27 -2.01 5.61 12.57
C ASN A 27 -1.84 6.89 11.73
N ILE A 28 -2.10 6.82 10.42
CA ILE A 28 -2.07 7.99 9.54
C ILE A 28 -3.03 9.06 10.03
N ASN A 29 -4.28 8.69 10.35
CA ASN A 29 -5.29 9.62 10.80
C ASN A 29 -5.00 10.18 12.20
N LYS A 30 -4.40 9.38 13.08
CA LYS A 30 -3.97 9.83 14.41
C LYS A 30 -2.88 10.91 14.36
N HIS A 31 -2.07 10.92 13.31
CA HIS A 31 -0.94 11.82 13.13
C HIS A 31 -1.10 12.72 11.90
N GLU A 32 -2.33 13.09 11.57
CA GLU A 32 -2.64 13.92 10.41
C GLU A 32 -1.97 15.29 10.44
N GLU A 33 -1.72 15.82 11.64
CA GLU A 33 -1.00 17.09 11.87
C GLU A 33 0.43 17.09 11.30
N LEU A 34 1.03 15.91 11.12
CA LEU A 34 2.37 15.79 10.53
C LEU A 34 2.39 15.96 9.02
N ASN A 35 1.21 15.94 8.36
CA ASN A 35 1.06 16.16 6.92
C ASN A 35 2.01 15.32 6.04
N ILE A 36 2.14 14.04 6.37
CA ILE A 36 3.11 13.12 5.72
C ILE A 36 2.65 12.74 4.29
N PHE A 37 1.34 12.56 4.09
CA PHE A 37 0.78 12.04 2.85
C PHE A 37 0.11 13.13 2.01
N ILE A 38 0.49 13.26 0.75
CA ILE A 38 -0.18 14.13 -0.22
C ILE A 38 -1.51 13.52 -0.66
N SER A 39 -1.53 12.21 -0.90
CA SER A 39 -2.72 11.46 -1.28
C SER A 39 -2.87 10.20 -0.44
N LYS A 40 -4.11 9.85 -0.12
CA LYS A 40 -4.46 8.63 0.62
C LYS A 40 -5.49 7.86 -0.20
N PHE A 41 -5.26 6.56 -0.39
CA PHE A 41 -6.10 5.67 -1.20
C PHE A 41 -6.64 4.53 -0.34
N GLU A 42 -7.36 4.87 0.74
CA GLU A 42 -7.83 3.91 1.75
C GLU A 42 -8.76 2.87 1.16
N GLU A 43 -9.74 3.30 0.37
CA GLU A 43 -10.71 2.39 -0.27
C GLU A 43 -10.01 1.38 -1.18
N ASP A 44 -9.16 1.84 -2.08
CA ASP A 44 -8.38 0.98 -2.97
C ASP A 44 -7.47 0.02 -2.20
N ALA A 45 -6.82 0.50 -1.14
CA ALA A 45 -5.97 -0.33 -0.28
C ALA A 45 -6.77 -1.41 0.44
N MET A 46 -7.98 -1.09 0.91
CA MET A 46 -8.87 -2.06 1.56
C MET A 46 -9.37 -3.13 0.59
N ASP A 47 -9.76 -2.73 -0.62
CA ASP A 47 -10.21 -3.66 -1.67
C ASP A 47 -9.07 -4.61 -2.08
N HIS A 48 -7.85 -4.07 -2.23
CA HIS A 48 -6.67 -4.88 -2.55
C HIS A 48 -6.32 -5.83 -1.40
N ALA A 49 -6.40 -5.37 -0.15
CA ALA A 49 -6.17 -6.20 1.02
C ALA A 49 -7.17 -7.37 1.11
N GLU A 50 -8.44 -7.11 0.81
CA GLU A 50 -9.46 -8.16 0.75
C GLU A 50 -9.17 -9.19 -0.35
N HIS A 51 -8.74 -8.74 -1.53
CA HIS A 51 -8.29 -9.63 -2.60
C HIS A 51 -7.13 -10.52 -2.15
N ILE A 52 -6.14 -9.95 -1.46
CA ILE A 52 -4.99 -10.69 -0.91
C ILE A 52 -5.43 -11.71 0.13
N ASP A 53 -6.30 -11.33 1.05
CA ASP A 53 -6.81 -12.25 2.09
C ASP A 53 -7.60 -13.41 1.47
N ASN A 54 -8.41 -13.14 0.43
CA ASN A 54 -9.15 -14.17 -0.30
C ASN A 54 -8.24 -15.09 -1.13
N ASN A 55 -7.02 -14.69 -1.42
CA ASN A 55 -6.01 -15.45 -2.18
C ASN A 55 -4.76 -15.69 -1.31
N PHE A 56 -4.92 -15.85 -0.03
CA PHE A 56 -3.85 -15.94 0.97
C PHE A 56 -2.73 -16.91 0.57
N ASN A 57 -3.08 -18.10 0.07
CA ASN A 57 -2.08 -19.13 -0.27
C ASN A 57 -1.14 -18.67 -1.40
N PHE A 58 -1.60 -17.82 -2.31
CA PHE A 58 -0.77 -17.22 -3.36
C PHE A 58 0.16 -16.13 -2.78
N PHE A 59 -0.36 -15.28 -1.88
CA PHE A 59 0.37 -14.11 -1.41
C PHE A 59 1.30 -14.37 -0.21
N LYS A 60 1.00 -15.36 0.63
CA LYS A 60 1.72 -15.60 1.90
C LYS A 60 3.24 -15.75 1.76
N ASP A 61 3.71 -16.29 0.64
CA ASP A 61 5.14 -16.55 0.39
C ASP A 61 5.83 -15.48 -0.46
N LEU A 62 5.07 -14.52 -0.99
CA LEU A 62 5.64 -13.39 -1.72
C LEU A 62 6.45 -12.48 -0.77
N PRO A 63 7.52 -11.84 -1.26
CA PRO A 63 8.41 -11.02 -0.43
C PRO A 63 7.72 -9.91 0.37
N LEU A 64 6.71 -9.27 -0.21
CA LEU A 64 5.91 -8.19 0.39
C LEU A 64 4.45 -8.60 0.63
N GLY A 65 4.15 -9.90 0.63
CA GLY A 65 2.77 -10.41 0.71
C GLY A 65 1.97 -9.80 1.85
N GLY A 66 0.88 -9.09 1.52
CA GLY A 66 -0.02 -8.46 2.47
C GLY A 66 0.52 -7.23 3.20
N ILE A 67 1.69 -6.72 2.82
CA ILE A 67 2.31 -5.56 3.49
C ILE A 67 1.84 -4.26 2.84
N PRO A 68 1.17 -3.37 3.57
CA PRO A 68 0.86 -2.04 3.08
C PRO A 68 2.12 -1.19 2.98
N ILE A 69 2.26 -0.48 1.86
CA ILE A 69 3.40 0.40 1.61
C ILE A 69 2.96 1.81 1.24
N ALA A 70 3.84 2.77 1.50
CA ALA A 70 3.68 4.14 1.04
C ALA A 70 4.67 4.41 -0.09
N HIS A 71 4.16 4.82 -1.24
CA HIS A 71 5.00 5.22 -2.37
C HIS A 71 5.40 6.69 -2.24
N LYS A 72 6.65 6.97 -2.56
CA LYS A 72 7.05 8.36 -2.81
C LYS A 72 6.28 8.90 -4.02
N ASP A 73 5.78 10.13 -3.93
CA ASP A 73 4.90 10.75 -4.93
C ASP A 73 5.64 11.17 -6.22
N ILE A 74 6.67 10.45 -6.59
CA ILE A 74 7.36 10.50 -7.88
C ILE A 74 7.20 9.20 -8.67
N PHE A 75 6.79 8.12 -8.02
CA PHE A 75 6.60 6.83 -8.67
C PHE A 75 5.17 6.72 -9.23
N CYS A 76 5.07 6.77 -10.55
CA CYS A 76 3.77 6.66 -11.23
C CYS A 76 3.03 5.40 -10.79
N THR A 77 1.80 5.59 -10.34
CA THR A 77 0.87 4.53 -9.98
C THR A 77 -0.38 4.67 -10.83
N LYS A 78 -0.63 3.68 -11.68
CA LYS A 78 -1.75 3.69 -12.63
C LYS A 78 -3.08 3.96 -11.94
N GLY A 79 -3.81 4.94 -12.45
CA GLY A 79 -5.13 5.30 -11.94
C GLY A 79 -5.13 6.06 -10.62
N LYS A 80 -3.97 6.42 -10.08
CA LYS A 80 -3.82 7.18 -8.83
C LYS A 80 -2.99 8.43 -9.04
N LYS A 81 -3.36 9.53 -8.39
CA LYS A 81 -2.62 10.78 -8.49
C LYS A 81 -1.14 10.59 -8.15
N THR A 82 -0.27 11.07 -9.04
CA THR A 82 1.18 11.12 -8.84
C THR A 82 1.63 12.53 -9.18
N THR A 83 1.92 13.34 -8.17
CA THR A 83 1.99 14.80 -8.32
C THR A 83 3.39 15.37 -8.26
N CYS A 84 4.37 14.62 -7.81
CA CYS A 84 5.75 15.09 -7.56
C CYS A 84 5.79 16.35 -6.66
N ALA A 85 4.77 16.55 -5.82
CA ALA A 85 4.54 17.76 -5.02
C ALA A 85 4.47 19.05 -5.87
N SER A 86 4.11 18.94 -7.15
CA SER A 86 3.99 20.04 -8.09
C SER A 86 2.53 20.43 -8.30
N LYS A 87 2.22 21.72 -8.20
CA LYS A 87 0.88 22.23 -8.52
C LYS A 87 0.48 21.99 -9.97
N MET A 88 1.44 21.96 -10.89
CA MET A 88 1.17 21.64 -12.30
C MET A 88 0.69 20.21 -12.49
N LEU A 89 1.11 19.30 -11.61
CA LEU A 89 0.80 17.88 -11.66
C LEU A 89 -0.25 17.46 -10.63
N GLU A 90 -0.87 18.40 -9.90
CA GLU A 90 -1.80 18.07 -8.80
C GLU A 90 -2.99 17.20 -9.22
N SER A 91 -3.37 17.24 -10.49
CA SER A 91 -4.47 16.45 -11.08
C SER A 91 -3.97 15.31 -11.96
N PHE A 92 -2.66 15.09 -12.04
CA PHE A 92 -2.11 14.08 -12.93
C PHE A 92 -2.36 12.68 -12.41
N VAL A 93 -3.06 11.90 -13.23
CA VAL A 93 -3.32 10.47 -13.00
C VAL A 93 -2.60 9.69 -14.10
N PRO A 94 -1.48 9.02 -13.80
CA PRO A 94 -0.74 8.30 -14.81
C PRO A 94 -1.52 7.11 -15.37
N PRO A 95 -1.40 6.82 -16.67
CA PRO A 95 -2.04 5.67 -17.30
C PRO A 95 -1.22 4.38 -17.19
N TYR A 96 -0.11 4.41 -16.46
CA TYR A 96 0.82 3.28 -16.31
C TYR A 96 1.43 3.27 -14.90
N ASP A 97 1.95 2.10 -14.50
CA ASP A 97 2.78 1.96 -13.31
C ASP A 97 4.25 2.17 -13.63
N SER A 98 4.98 2.86 -12.76
CA SER A 98 6.44 2.84 -12.78
C SER A 98 6.96 1.42 -12.52
N THR A 99 8.20 1.15 -12.93
CA THR A 99 8.85 -0.14 -12.67
C THR A 99 8.88 -0.45 -11.16
N VAL A 100 9.15 0.55 -10.32
CA VAL A 100 9.14 0.38 -8.85
C VAL A 100 7.77 -0.04 -8.36
N THR A 101 6.71 0.66 -8.75
CA THR A 101 5.32 0.36 -8.36
C THR A 101 4.92 -1.05 -8.80
N ARG A 102 5.19 -1.40 -10.05
CA ARG A 102 4.89 -2.73 -10.58
C ARG A 102 5.61 -3.82 -9.80
N ASN A 103 6.90 -3.66 -9.55
CA ASN A 103 7.70 -4.64 -8.80
C ASN A 103 7.19 -4.83 -7.37
N CYS A 104 6.74 -3.76 -6.72
CA CYS A 104 6.13 -3.85 -5.39
C CYS A 104 4.82 -4.65 -5.43
N TYR A 105 3.94 -4.39 -6.39
CA TYR A 105 2.70 -5.15 -6.55
C TYR A 105 2.95 -6.62 -6.88
N GLU A 106 3.88 -6.92 -7.78
CA GLU A 106 4.27 -8.30 -8.12
C GLU A 106 4.88 -9.03 -6.91
N ALA A 107 5.53 -8.29 -6.01
CA ALA A 107 6.03 -8.82 -4.74
C ALA A 107 4.93 -9.00 -3.67
N GLY A 108 3.69 -8.60 -3.94
CA GLY A 108 2.53 -8.84 -3.10
C GLY A 108 2.17 -7.70 -2.15
N SER A 109 2.71 -6.49 -2.33
CA SER A 109 2.37 -5.33 -1.49
C SER A 109 0.95 -4.81 -1.76
N ILE A 110 0.47 -4.00 -0.81
CA ILE A 110 -0.79 -3.27 -0.88
C ILE A 110 -0.50 -1.79 -1.10
#